data_c316a80b21f337c1fa5c9b3d841043b5
#
_entry.id   c316a80b21f337c1fa5c9b3d841043b5
#
_cell.length_a   1.000
_cell.length_b   1.000
_cell.length_c   1.000
_cell.angle_alpha   90.00
_cell.angle_beta   90.00
_cell.angle_gamma   90.00
#
_symmetry.space_group_name_H-M   'P 1'
#
loop_
_entity.id
_entity.type
_entity.pdbx_description
1 polymer ?
#
loop_
_entity_poly.entity_id
_entity_poly.type
_entity_poly.pdbx_seq_one_letter_code
_entity_poly.pdbx_strand_id
1 'polypeptide(L)'
;MQYWWVSQKKTFNQEYDGSYMWSPKKDRAGRSNHYYVNMTLVLPGDRVFSYKDSKLLAIGVVRSKAYSAPTPREFGVTGEQWSDDGWRVDVDYSLLQNKIYPSEHMDKIIGLLPEKHSPLQTNGHGNQAYLFAISAELAETLLNIIGGDFPQV
;
A
#
# COMPACT_ATOMS: atom_id res chain seq x y z
N MET A 1 -0.66 -16.71 0.72
CA MET A 1 -1.02 -15.39 0.19
C MET A 1 -1.23 -14.42 1.32
N GLN A 2 -0.66 -13.24 1.22
CA GLN A 2 -0.81 -12.18 2.21
C GLN A 2 -1.52 -10.98 1.61
N TYR A 3 -2.02 -10.12 2.50
CA TYR A 3 -2.71 -8.89 2.13
C TYR A 3 -1.94 -7.69 2.67
N TRP A 4 -1.89 -6.64 1.87
CA TRP A 4 -1.12 -5.44 2.16
C TRP A 4 -1.98 -4.21 1.91
N TRP A 5 -1.59 -3.12 2.57
CA TRP A 5 -2.19 -1.80 2.42
C TRP A 5 -1.06 -0.82 2.12
N VAL A 6 -1.10 -0.17 0.97
CA VAL A 6 -0.07 0.80 0.58
C VAL A 6 -0.65 2.20 0.61
N SER A 7 0.04 3.10 1.30
CA SER A 7 -0.32 4.52 1.37
C SER A 7 0.50 5.29 0.35
N GLN A 8 -0.17 5.83 -0.68
CA GLN A 8 0.48 6.41 -1.86
C GLN A 8 0.13 7.88 -2.02
N LYS A 9 0.17 8.64 -0.93
CA LYS A 9 -0.31 10.03 -0.87
C LYS A 9 0.19 10.90 -2.00
N LYS A 10 1.50 10.83 -2.33
CA LYS A 10 2.12 11.70 -3.33
C LYS A 10 2.50 10.98 -4.62
N THR A 11 2.36 9.68 -4.67
CA THR A 11 2.92 8.86 -5.75
C THR A 11 1.91 7.90 -6.38
N PHE A 12 0.64 7.99 -6.03
CA PHE A 12 -0.37 7.04 -6.52
C PHE A 12 -0.42 7.00 -8.05
N ASN A 13 -0.50 8.16 -8.69
CA ASN A 13 -0.64 8.20 -10.15
C ASN A 13 0.57 7.55 -10.84
N GLN A 14 1.77 7.85 -10.35
CA GLN A 14 3.00 7.32 -10.91
C GLN A 14 3.10 5.80 -10.71
N GLU A 15 2.82 5.33 -9.50
CA GLU A 15 2.89 3.90 -9.17
C GLU A 15 1.80 3.11 -9.90
N TYR A 16 0.58 3.66 -9.97
CA TYR A 16 -0.52 3.06 -10.70
C TYR A 16 -0.21 2.97 -12.21
N ASP A 17 0.18 4.07 -12.81
CA ASP A 17 0.48 4.12 -14.25
C ASP A 17 1.68 3.25 -14.62
N GLY A 18 2.66 3.16 -13.72
CA GLY A 18 3.85 2.34 -13.92
C GLY A 18 3.73 0.89 -13.47
N SER A 19 2.62 0.53 -12.83
CA SER A 19 2.37 -0.83 -12.33
C SER A 19 3.41 -1.31 -11.33
N TYR A 20 3.68 -0.49 -10.30
CA TYR A 20 4.68 -0.84 -9.28
C TYR A 20 4.37 -0.19 -7.93
N MET A 21 5.04 -0.70 -6.88
CA MET A 21 5.27 0.00 -5.61
C MET A 21 6.76 0.30 -5.52
N TRP A 22 7.11 1.45 -4.97
CA TRP A 22 8.50 1.81 -4.72
C TRP A 22 8.66 2.51 -3.39
N SER A 23 9.68 2.12 -2.62
CA SER A 23 10.06 2.80 -1.39
C SER A 23 11.58 2.90 -1.29
N PRO A 24 12.11 3.89 -0.54
CA PRO A 24 13.50 3.81 -0.12
C PRO A 24 13.74 2.53 0.67
N LYS A 25 15.01 2.09 0.76
CA LYS A 25 15.37 0.96 1.62
C LYS A 25 15.51 1.39 3.08
N LYS A 26 15.87 2.65 3.31
CA LYS A 26 16.11 3.23 4.64
C LYS A 26 15.52 4.62 4.72
N ASP A 27 15.28 5.09 5.94
CA ASP A 27 14.83 6.46 6.17
C ASP A 27 15.97 7.47 5.90
N ARG A 28 15.67 8.77 6.02
CA ARG A 28 16.65 9.84 5.77
C ARG A 28 17.86 9.78 6.68
N ALA A 29 17.68 9.23 7.88
CA ALA A 29 18.76 9.07 8.84
C ALA A 29 19.59 7.81 8.59
N GLY A 30 19.30 7.05 7.54
CA GLY A 30 19.98 5.81 7.21
C GLY A 30 19.55 4.63 8.07
N ARG A 31 18.41 4.73 8.76
CA ARG A 31 17.91 3.68 9.65
C ARG A 31 16.90 2.81 8.93
N SER A 32 16.80 1.56 9.38
CA SER A 32 15.79 0.64 8.93
C SER A 32 14.38 1.15 9.31
N ASN A 33 13.42 0.91 8.45
CA ASN A 33 12.03 1.32 8.63
C ASN A 33 11.13 0.11 8.38
N HIS A 34 10.29 -0.21 9.35
CA HIS A 34 9.40 -1.39 9.29
C HIS A 34 8.61 -1.43 7.98
N TYR A 35 8.07 -0.31 7.56
CA TYR A 35 7.21 -0.23 6.38
C TYR A 35 7.96 -0.39 5.07
N TYR A 36 9.25 -0.06 5.06
CA TYR A 36 10.13 -0.30 3.91
C TYR A 36 10.63 -1.75 3.90
N VAL A 37 10.90 -2.31 5.08
CA VAL A 37 11.27 -3.72 5.21
C VAL A 37 10.13 -4.62 4.73
N ASN A 38 8.88 -4.23 4.95
CA ASN A 38 7.72 -4.97 4.45
C ASN A 38 7.78 -5.20 2.93
N MET A 39 8.41 -4.30 2.18
CA MET A 39 8.59 -4.50 0.73
C MET A 39 9.31 -5.80 0.41
N THR A 40 10.25 -6.21 1.27
CA THR A 40 11.02 -7.44 1.08
C THR A 40 10.25 -8.71 1.42
N LEU A 41 9.10 -8.58 2.08
CA LEU A 41 8.26 -9.70 2.50
C LEU A 41 7.13 -10.00 1.52
N VAL A 42 6.88 -9.08 0.59
CA VAL A 42 5.83 -9.22 -0.41
C VAL A 42 6.20 -10.32 -1.40
N LEU A 43 5.22 -11.15 -1.75
CA LEU A 43 5.42 -12.25 -2.69
C LEU A 43 4.45 -12.15 -3.87
N PRO A 44 4.85 -12.68 -5.05
CA PRO A 44 3.92 -12.77 -6.17
C PRO A 44 2.62 -13.47 -5.78
N GLY A 45 1.50 -12.91 -6.21
CA GLY A 45 0.17 -13.40 -5.85
C GLY A 45 -0.44 -12.72 -4.63
N ASP A 46 0.34 -12.00 -3.83
CA ASP A 46 -0.20 -11.21 -2.73
C ASP A 46 -1.14 -10.13 -3.26
N ARG A 47 -2.03 -9.66 -2.41
CA ARG A 47 -3.02 -8.64 -2.76
C ARG A 47 -2.71 -7.35 -2.02
N VAL A 48 -2.94 -6.21 -2.68
CA VAL A 48 -2.69 -4.90 -2.09
C VAL A 48 -3.86 -3.96 -2.30
N PHE A 49 -4.18 -3.19 -1.25
CA PHE A 49 -5.15 -2.10 -1.30
C PHE A 49 -4.40 -0.78 -1.36
N SER A 50 -4.74 0.07 -2.34
CA SER A 50 -4.14 1.40 -2.50
C SER A 50 -4.96 2.46 -1.82
N TYR A 51 -4.31 3.21 -0.93
CA TYR A 51 -4.91 4.25 -0.11
C TYR A 51 -4.26 5.61 -0.41
N LYS A 52 -5.10 6.61 -0.64
CA LYS A 52 -4.68 8.00 -0.86
C LYS A 52 -5.82 8.94 -0.51
N ASP A 53 -5.48 10.05 0.15
CA ASP A 53 -6.45 11.11 0.45
C ASP A 53 -7.70 10.57 1.16
N SER A 54 -7.50 9.79 2.20
CA SER A 54 -8.53 9.23 3.07
C SER A 54 -9.41 8.16 2.43
N LYS A 55 -9.08 7.68 1.24
CA LYS A 55 -9.90 6.70 0.52
C LYS A 55 -9.08 5.57 -0.10
N LEU A 56 -9.72 4.42 -0.26
CA LEU A 56 -9.19 3.33 -1.07
C LEU A 56 -9.57 3.58 -2.52
N LEU A 57 -8.58 3.60 -3.41
CA LEU A 57 -8.73 3.96 -4.82
C LEU A 57 -8.61 2.78 -5.77
N ALA A 58 -7.80 1.80 -5.39
CA ALA A 58 -7.45 0.69 -6.27
C ALA A 58 -7.14 -0.55 -5.46
N ILE A 59 -7.20 -1.68 -6.13
CA ILE A 59 -6.70 -2.95 -5.62
C ILE A 59 -5.65 -3.47 -6.60
N GLY A 60 -4.71 -4.29 -6.13
CA GLY A 60 -3.64 -4.80 -6.96
C GLY A 60 -3.28 -6.23 -6.65
N VAL A 61 -2.68 -6.87 -7.64
CA VAL A 61 -2.09 -8.21 -7.52
C VAL A 61 -0.59 -8.08 -7.71
N VAL A 62 0.17 -8.54 -6.73
CA VAL A 62 1.64 -8.47 -6.77
C VAL A 62 2.16 -9.46 -7.81
N ARG A 63 3.12 -9.01 -8.63
CA ARG A 63 3.70 -9.79 -9.73
C ARG A 63 5.16 -10.17 -9.53
N SER A 64 5.85 -9.54 -8.59
CA SER A 64 7.27 -9.83 -8.36
C SER A 64 7.60 -9.79 -6.88
N LYS A 65 8.77 -10.34 -6.53
CA LYS A 65 9.43 -10.01 -5.27
C LYS A 65 10.07 -8.62 -5.40
N ALA A 66 10.47 -8.04 -4.27
CA ALA A 66 11.20 -6.78 -4.28
C ALA A 66 12.56 -6.94 -4.97
N TYR A 67 12.93 -5.93 -5.74
CA TYR A 67 14.25 -5.81 -6.34
C TYR A 67 14.75 -4.38 -6.16
N SER A 68 16.06 -4.23 -6.15
CA SER A 68 16.68 -2.92 -6.01
C SER A 68 16.42 -2.06 -7.24
N ALA A 69 16.01 -0.83 -7.01
CA ALA A 69 15.77 0.13 -8.10
C ALA A 69 15.98 1.55 -7.59
N PRO A 70 16.45 2.46 -8.45
CA PRO A 70 16.59 3.86 -8.09
C PRO A 70 15.22 4.51 -7.93
N THR A 71 15.20 5.69 -7.31
CA THR A 71 13.98 6.50 -7.23
C THR A 71 13.43 6.71 -8.64
N PRO A 72 12.13 6.40 -8.87
CA PRO A 72 11.54 6.61 -10.19
C PRO A 72 11.63 8.06 -10.62
N ARG A 73 12.03 8.30 -11.88
CA ARG A 73 12.15 9.65 -12.43
C ARG A 73 10.82 10.38 -12.45
N GLU A 74 9.74 9.66 -12.67
CA GLU A 74 8.39 10.19 -12.70
C GLU A 74 7.92 10.76 -11.36
N PHE A 75 8.60 10.44 -10.24
CA PHE A 75 8.32 11.06 -8.96
C PHE A 75 8.73 12.53 -8.91
N GLY A 76 9.66 12.96 -9.77
CA GLY A 76 10.06 14.34 -9.89
C GLY A 76 10.54 14.93 -8.55
N VAL A 77 10.04 16.10 -8.21
CA VAL A 77 10.40 16.80 -6.97
C VAL A 77 10.09 15.98 -5.72
N THR A 78 9.01 15.23 -5.72
CA THR A 78 8.62 14.36 -4.61
C THR A 78 9.73 13.36 -4.28
N GLY A 79 10.42 12.83 -5.29
CA GLY A 79 11.47 11.84 -5.10
C GLY A 79 12.85 12.40 -4.77
N GLU A 80 13.06 13.71 -4.91
CA GLU A 80 14.39 14.31 -4.76
C GLU A 80 15.00 14.15 -3.38
N GLN A 81 14.16 13.99 -2.37
CA GLN A 81 14.59 13.87 -0.98
C GLN A 81 14.88 12.43 -0.56
N TRP A 82 14.66 11.47 -1.45
CA TRP A 82 14.87 10.07 -1.16
C TRP A 82 16.19 9.57 -1.73
N SER A 83 16.76 8.56 -1.07
CA SER A 83 17.92 7.86 -1.59
C SER A 83 17.59 7.17 -2.91
N ASP A 84 18.57 7.10 -3.83
CA ASP A 84 18.43 6.32 -5.07
C ASP A 84 18.45 4.81 -4.85
N ASP A 85 18.70 4.35 -3.63
CA ASP A 85 18.69 2.94 -3.31
C ASP A 85 17.33 2.57 -2.71
N GLY A 86 16.48 1.96 -3.52
CA GLY A 86 15.13 1.62 -3.11
C GLY A 86 14.72 0.19 -3.47
N TRP A 87 13.55 -0.18 -2.97
CA TRP A 87 12.87 -1.43 -3.29
C TRP A 87 11.74 -1.16 -4.28
N ARG A 88 11.67 -1.96 -5.33
CA ARG A 88 10.58 -1.92 -6.29
C ARG A 88 9.90 -3.29 -6.34
N VAL A 89 8.56 -3.27 -6.41
CA VAL A 89 7.72 -4.48 -6.54
C VAL A 89 6.74 -4.23 -7.68
N ASP A 90 6.65 -5.15 -8.63
CA ASP A 90 5.70 -5.04 -9.74
C ASP A 90 4.29 -5.42 -9.26
N VAL A 91 3.30 -4.61 -9.62
CA VAL A 91 1.91 -4.77 -9.19
C VAL A 91 0.97 -4.47 -10.35
N ASP A 92 0.00 -5.34 -10.58
CA ASP A 92 -1.10 -5.06 -11.50
C ASP A 92 -2.26 -4.44 -10.73
N TYR A 93 -2.51 -3.16 -10.97
CA TYR A 93 -3.58 -2.42 -10.29
C TYR A 93 -4.87 -2.40 -11.10
N SER A 94 -6.00 -2.33 -10.39
CA SER A 94 -7.32 -2.06 -10.95
C SER A 94 -7.99 -0.96 -10.14
N LEU A 95 -8.47 0.09 -10.82
CA LEU A 95 -9.21 1.15 -10.14
C LEU A 95 -10.55 0.63 -9.63
N LEU A 96 -10.93 1.06 -8.43
CA LEU A 96 -12.25 0.76 -7.89
C LEU A 96 -13.30 1.65 -8.57
N GLN A 97 -14.44 1.05 -8.94
CA GLN A 97 -15.58 1.81 -9.45
C GLN A 97 -16.16 2.69 -8.34
N ASN A 98 -16.29 2.13 -7.14
CA ASN A 98 -16.78 2.83 -5.97
C ASN A 98 -15.63 2.98 -4.98
N LYS A 99 -15.06 4.17 -4.90
CA LYS A 99 -14.03 4.48 -3.92
C LYS A 99 -14.67 4.53 -2.54
N ILE A 100 -13.99 3.97 -1.55
CA ILE A 100 -14.52 3.96 -0.17
C ILE A 100 -13.63 4.79 0.75
N TYR A 101 -14.28 5.42 1.73
CA TYR A 101 -13.61 6.11 2.82
C TYR A 101 -13.64 5.20 4.04
N PRO A 102 -12.52 4.58 4.42
CA PRO A 102 -12.52 3.67 5.57
C PRO A 102 -13.06 4.30 6.84
N SER A 103 -12.85 5.60 7.03
CA SER A 103 -13.36 6.33 8.20
C SER A 103 -14.88 6.27 8.35
N GLU A 104 -15.61 6.01 7.27
CA GLU A 104 -17.07 5.87 7.29
C GLU A 104 -17.52 4.44 7.69
N HIS A 105 -16.58 3.52 7.83
CA HIS A 105 -16.83 2.11 8.10
C HIS A 105 -16.10 1.58 9.33
N MET A 106 -15.71 2.47 10.25
CA MET A 106 -14.90 2.10 11.42
C MET A 106 -15.63 1.11 12.34
N ASP A 107 -16.95 1.15 12.39
CA ASP A 107 -17.74 0.17 13.11
C ASP A 107 -17.46 -1.28 12.67
N LYS A 108 -17.11 -1.48 11.40
CA LYS A 108 -16.79 -2.80 10.84
C LYS A 108 -15.29 -3.10 10.85
N ILE A 109 -14.45 -2.08 10.87
CA ILE A 109 -13.01 -2.20 10.61
C ILE A 109 -12.20 -2.15 11.90
N ILE A 110 -12.64 -1.37 12.90
CA ILE A 110 -11.80 -1.03 14.06
C ILE A 110 -11.29 -2.26 14.82
N GLY A 111 -12.09 -3.29 14.97
CA GLY A 111 -11.72 -4.51 15.68
C GLY A 111 -10.77 -5.42 14.88
N LEU A 112 -10.53 -5.11 13.61
CA LEU A 112 -9.69 -5.89 12.71
C LEU A 112 -8.36 -5.20 12.41
N LEU A 113 -8.16 -3.98 12.91
CA LEU A 113 -6.90 -3.25 12.72
C LEU A 113 -5.78 -3.91 13.53
N PRO A 114 -4.55 -3.96 12.96
CA PRO A 114 -3.40 -4.44 13.71
C PRO A 114 -3.16 -3.59 14.97
N GLU A 115 -2.74 -4.21 16.05
CA GLU A 115 -2.39 -3.50 17.29
C GLU A 115 -1.17 -2.60 17.09
N LYS A 116 -0.21 -3.07 16.27
CA LYS A 116 1.00 -2.33 15.92
C LYS A 116 1.07 -2.15 14.42
N HIS A 117 1.63 -1.04 13.99
CA HIS A 117 1.82 -0.75 12.56
C HIS A 117 0.50 -0.78 11.80
N SER A 118 -0.55 -0.20 12.38
CA SER A 118 -1.87 -0.14 11.75
C SER A 118 -1.89 0.92 10.64
N PRO A 119 -2.54 0.64 9.50
CA PRO A 119 -2.71 1.64 8.46
C PRO A 119 -3.63 2.79 8.86
N LEU A 120 -4.52 2.56 9.82
CA LEU A 120 -5.45 3.56 10.32
C LEU A 120 -5.34 3.73 11.82
N GLN A 121 -5.57 4.94 12.28
CA GLN A 121 -5.79 5.24 13.68
C GLN A 121 -7.22 4.84 14.07
N THR A 122 -7.50 4.79 15.36
CA THR A 122 -8.83 4.40 15.86
C THR A 122 -9.93 5.39 15.46
N ASN A 123 -9.56 6.62 15.13
CA ASN A 123 -10.50 7.63 14.62
C ASN A 123 -10.72 7.54 13.10
N GLY A 124 -10.08 6.58 12.43
CA GLY A 124 -10.22 6.37 10.99
C GLY A 124 -9.25 7.18 10.13
N HIS A 125 -8.40 8.00 10.74
CA HIS A 125 -7.38 8.73 9.98
C HIS A 125 -6.24 7.79 9.58
N GLY A 126 -5.68 8.00 8.39
CA GLY A 126 -4.54 7.23 7.91
C GLY A 126 -3.26 7.54 8.68
N ASN A 127 -2.48 6.50 8.96
CA ASN A 127 -1.15 6.67 9.50
C ASN A 127 -0.17 6.96 8.38
N GLN A 128 0.79 7.83 8.64
CA GLN A 128 1.79 8.23 7.65
C GLN A 128 2.94 7.23 7.63
N ALA A 129 2.84 6.29 6.72
CA ALA A 129 3.88 5.32 6.42
C ALA A 129 3.57 4.75 5.04
N TYR A 130 4.33 3.76 4.57
CA TYR A 130 4.15 3.31 3.19
C TYR A 130 3.37 1.99 3.10
N LEU A 131 3.99 0.85 3.45
CA LEU A 131 3.38 -0.46 3.25
C LEU A 131 3.08 -1.14 4.59
N PHE A 132 1.82 -1.51 4.77
CA PHE A 132 1.31 -2.12 5.99
C PHE A 132 0.82 -3.53 5.71
N ALA A 133 1.15 -4.47 6.59
CA ALA A 133 0.55 -5.79 6.56
C ALA A 133 -0.84 -5.72 7.21
N ILE A 134 -1.83 -6.35 6.59
CA ILE A 134 -3.18 -6.47 7.14
C ILE A 134 -3.63 -7.93 7.16
N SER A 135 -4.59 -8.24 8.03
CA SER A 135 -5.11 -9.60 8.14
C SER A 135 -6.04 -9.95 6.98
N ALA A 136 -6.22 -11.25 6.73
CA ALA A 136 -7.21 -11.72 5.77
C ALA A 136 -8.62 -11.27 6.15
N GLU A 137 -8.94 -11.24 7.45
CA GLU A 137 -10.25 -10.80 7.92
C GLU A 137 -10.52 -9.34 7.58
N LEU A 138 -9.53 -8.46 7.78
CA LEU A 138 -9.66 -7.06 7.40
C LEU A 138 -9.81 -6.94 5.88
N ALA A 139 -9.01 -7.66 5.12
CA ALA A 139 -9.08 -7.65 3.66
C ALA A 139 -10.46 -8.08 3.16
N GLU A 140 -11.01 -9.15 3.70
CA GLU A 140 -12.35 -9.64 3.31
C GLU A 140 -13.43 -8.61 3.66
N THR A 141 -13.33 -7.97 4.81
CA THR A 141 -14.28 -6.92 5.21
C THR A 141 -14.21 -5.75 4.25
N LEU A 142 -13.00 -5.31 3.87
CA LEU A 142 -12.82 -4.24 2.89
C LEU A 142 -13.41 -4.62 1.54
N LEU A 143 -13.19 -5.84 1.08
CA LEU A 143 -13.75 -6.32 -0.19
C LEU A 143 -15.28 -6.35 -0.16
N ASN A 144 -15.87 -6.73 0.94
CA ASN A 144 -17.33 -6.70 1.10
C ASN A 144 -17.87 -5.27 1.03
N ILE A 145 -17.20 -4.32 1.64
CA ILE A 145 -17.58 -2.90 1.58
C ILE A 145 -17.44 -2.36 0.15
N ILE A 146 -16.36 -2.71 -0.52
CA ILE A 146 -16.09 -2.32 -1.91
C ILE A 146 -17.13 -2.93 -2.86
N GLY A 147 -17.60 -4.15 -2.56
CA GLY A 147 -18.54 -4.87 -3.40
C GLY A 147 -17.89 -5.60 -4.58
N GLY A 148 -16.60 -5.91 -4.47
CA GLY A 148 -15.87 -6.61 -5.51
C GLY A 148 -14.82 -7.55 -4.94
N ASP A 149 -14.08 -8.19 -5.82
CA ASP A 149 -13.00 -9.10 -5.46
C ASP A 149 -11.78 -8.78 -6.32
N PHE A 150 -10.62 -9.30 -5.91
CA PHE A 150 -9.40 -9.14 -6.69
C PHE A 150 -9.48 -9.90 -8.00
N PRO A 151 -8.85 -9.37 -9.08
CA PRO A 151 -8.77 -10.09 -10.34
C PRO A 151 -8.10 -11.45 -10.14
N GLN A 152 -8.58 -12.42 -10.88
CA GLN A 152 -7.95 -13.74 -10.93
C GLN A 152 -6.58 -13.64 -11.61
N VAL A 153 -5.64 -14.38 -11.09
CA VAL A 153 -4.28 -14.43 -11.66
C VAL A 153 -4.23 -15.43 -12.81
#